data_abcf6a72fb0d9fcab5752c76b7c2abb1
#
_entry.id   abcf6a72fb0d9fcab5752c76b7c2abb1
#
_cell.length_a   1.000
_cell.length_b   1.000
_cell.length_c   1.000
_cell.angle_alpha   90.00
_cell.angle_beta   90.00
_cell.angle_gamma   90.00
#
_symmetry.space_group_name_H-M   'P 1'
#
loop_
_entity.id
_entity.type
_entity.pdbx_description
1 polymer ?
#
loop_
_entity_poly.entity_id
_entity_poly.type
_entity_poly.pdbx_seq_one_letter_code
_entity_poly.pdbx_strand_id
1 'polypeptide(L)'
;MPDNICFGCGKNTKNGLHIKSYWNGKEAECVWFPKPYHQGWSSIMNGGIIATIIDCHCMGTAMAYAYKKENRSLNSFPEYRYATGTITVKYIAPTPNKKVKLSAKIISYSEKKIFLKCNLISDNKITVSAEVVAFRVYDSGKKTKETFAL
;
A
#
# COMPACT_ATOMS: atom_id res chain seq x y z
N MET A 1 -7.57 9.73 -6.08
CA MET A 1 -8.95 9.26 -6.38
C MET A 1 -9.90 9.95 -5.42
N PRO A 2 -10.75 10.89 -5.88
CA PRO A 2 -11.63 11.68 -5.01
C PRO A 2 -12.66 10.82 -4.25
N ASP A 3 -13.15 9.74 -4.86
CA ASP A 3 -14.20 8.88 -4.30
C ASP A 3 -13.68 7.57 -3.69
N ASN A 4 -12.43 7.59 -3.21
CA ASN A 4 -11.83 6.41 -2.61
C ASN A 4 -12.44 6.12 -1.23
N ILE A 5 -13.17 5.00 -1.15
CA ILE A 5 -13.83 4.47 0.07
C ILE A 5 -13.07 3.31 0.70
N CYS A 6 -11.84 3.03 0.25
CA CYS A 6 -11.03 1.92 0.79
C CYS A 6 -10.83 2.08 2.30
N PHE A 7 -11.02 1.01 3.05
CA PHE A 7 -10.78 0.99 4.50
C PHE A 7 -9.34 1.40 4.87
N GLY A 8 -8.34 0.98 4.09
CA GLY A 8 -6.94 1.29 4.38
C GLY A 8 -6.53 2.72 4.00
N CYS A 9 -6.86 3.19 2.80
CA CYS A 9 -6.34 4.48 2.27
C CYS A 9 -7.44 5.47 1.84
N GLY A 10 -8.72 5.13 1.99
CA GLY A 10 -9.84 5.98 1.57
C GLY A 10 -9.93 7.28 2.35
N LYS A 11 -9.97 8.40 1.62
CA LYS A 11 -10.11 9.73 2.23
C LYS A 11 -11.48 9.91 2.90
N ASN A 12 -12.53 9.33 2.30
CA ASN A 12 -13.92 9.54 2.71
C ASN A 12 -14.44 8.44 3.66
N THR A 13 -13.60 7.51 4.08
CA THR A 13 -13.98 6.42 4.98
C THR A 13 -13.86 6.87 6.44
N LYS A 14 -14.99 7.11 7.12
CA LYS A 14 -15.03 7.65 8.48
C LYS A 14 -14.14 6.89 9.49
N ASN A 15 -14.11 5.57 9.42
CA ASN A 15 -13.37 4.69 10.33
C ASN A 15 -12.18 4.01 9.67
N GLY A 16 -11.68 4.55 8.56
CA GLY A 16 -10.53 4.02 7.83
C GLY A 16 -9.20 4.28 8.51
N LEU A 17 -8.17 3.61 8.00
CA LEU A 17 -6.80 3.76 8.51
C LEU A 17 -6.10 4.99 7.94
N HIS A 18 -6.62 5.58 6.86
CA HIS A 18 -6.14 6.80 6.21
C HIS A 18 -4.66 6.79 5.85
N ILE A 19 -4.17 5.67 5.33
CA ILE A 19 -2.79 5.51 4.89
C ILE A 19 -2.46 6.54 3.80
N LYS A 20 -1.34 7.24 3.97
CA LYS A 20 -0.80 8.19 2.99
C LYS A 20 0.63 7.82 2.65
N SER A 21 0.88 7.59 1.38
CA SER A 21 2.17 7.19 0.84
C SER A 21 2.79 8.33 0.05
N TYR A 22 4.07 8.58 0.26
CA TYR A 22 4.83 9.65 -0.38
C TYR A 22 6.08 9.07 -1.04
N TRP A 23 6.34 9.48 -2.28
CA TRP A 23 7.54 9.08 -3.00
C TRP A 23 8.71 10.01 -2.65
N ASN A 24 9.85 9.44 -2.20
CA ASN A 24 11.04 10.22 -1.83
C ASN A 24 12.15 10.24 -2.89
N GLY A 25 11.87 9.77 -4.11
CA GLY A 25 12.82 9.66 -5.22
C GLY A 25 13.32 8.24 -5.49
N LYS A 26 13.46 7.40 -4.48
CA LYS A 26 13.92 6.01 -4.59
C LYS A 26 12.87 4.99 -4.20
N GLU A 27 12.10 5.30 -3.17
CA GLU A 27 11.08 4.43 -2.58
C GLU A 27 9.89 5.25 -2.10
N ALA A 28 8.81 4.60 -1.79
CA ALA A 28 7.68 5.24 -1.14
C ALA A 28 7.76 5.05 0.37
N GLU A 29 7.43 6.10 1.10
CA GLU A 29 7.39 6.11 2.56
C GLU A 29 6.00 6.44 3.07
N CYS A 30 5.65 5.87 4.21
CA CYS A 30 4.44 6.18 4.96
C CYS A 30 4.78 6.22 6.45
N VAL A 31 4.31 7.25 7.14
CA VAL A 31 4.30 7.28 8.60
C VAL A 31 2.86 7.16 9.06
N TRP A 32 2.60 6.21 9.94
CA TRP A 32 1.26 5.94 10.41
C TRP A 32 1.19 5.77 11.93
N PHE A 33 0.07 6.20 12.52
CA PHE A 33 -0.17 6.21 13.95
C PHE A 33 -1.37 5.31 14.26
N PRO A 34 -1.19 4.17 14.97
CA PRO A 34 -2.30 3.34 15.39
C PRO A 34 -3.14 4.02 16.47
N LYS A 35 -4.39 3.62 16.53
CA LYS A 35 -5.30 3.95 17.64
C LYS A 35 -5.31 2.81 18.67
N PRO A 36 -5.79 3.03 19.90
CA PRO A 36 -5.83 1.99 20.93
C PRO A 36 -6.53 0.71 20.48
N TYR A 37 -7.57 0.80 19.68
CA TYR A 37 -8.34 -0.36 19.19
C TYR A 37 -7.70 -1.09 18.00
N HIS A 38 -6.51 -0.69 17.53
CA HIS A 38 -5.75 -1.43 16.53
C HIS A 38 -4.84 -2.51 17.14
N GLN A 39 -5.02 -2.80 18.42
CA GLN A 39 -4.26 -3.84 19.13
C GLN A 39 -4.84 -5.24 18.85
N GLY A 40 -3.95 -6.23 18.81
CA GLY A 40 -4.30 -7.64 18.89
C GLY A 40 -4.11 -8.14 20.33
N TRP A 41 -2.95 -7.84 20.91
CA TRP A 41 -2.59 -8.08 22.30
C TRP A 41 -2.27 -6.75 22.97
N SER A 42 -2.29 -6.71 24.30
CA SER A 42 -1.98 -5.47 25.03
C SER A 42 -0.68 -4.84 24.53
N SER A 43 -0.76 -3.60 24.09
CA SER A 43 0.36 -2.81 23.56
C SER A 43 1.00 -3.33 22.25
N ILE A 44 0.46 -4.39 21.65
CA ILE A 44 0.96 -4.96 20.39
C ILE A 44 -0.07 -4.75 19.27
N MET A 45 0.38 -4.25 18.14
CA MET A 45 -0.46 -4.01 16.97
C MET A 45 -1.00 -5.32 16.38
N ASN A 46 -2.26 -5.32 15.99
CA ASN A 46 -2.91 -6.46 15.35
C ASN A 46 -2.26 -6.78 14.00
N GLY A 47 -1.96 -8.07 13.76
CA GLY A 47 -1.31 -8.50 12.52
C GLY A 47 -2.12 -8.23 11.26
N GLY A 48 -3.45 -8.30 11.32
CA GLY A 48 -4.34 -7.93 10.20
C GLY A 48 -4.29 -6.44 9.88
N ILE A 49 -4.19 -5.57 10.89
CA ILE A 49 -3.97 -4.13 10.69
C ILE A 49 -2.63 -3.90 10.01
N ILE A 50 -1.57 -4.57 10.46
CA ILE A 50 -0.24 -4.50 9.82
C ILE A 50 -0.32 -4.91 8.35
N ALA A 51 -0.97 -6.03 8.04
CA ALA A 51 -1.14 -6.49 6.66
C ALA A 51 -1.91 -5.45 5.82
N THR A 52 -2.97 -4.86 6.36
CA THR A 52 -3.78 -3.84 5.65
C THR A 52 -2.98 -2.56 5.34
N ILE A 53 -2.18 -2.07 6.30
CA ILE A 53 -1.37 -0.86 6.05
C ILE A 53 -0.27 -1.12 5.03
N ILE A 54 0.34 -2.30 5.04
CA ILE A 54 1.35 -2.72 4.04
C ILE A 54 0.70 -2.83 2.66
N ASP A 55 -0.44 -3.49 2.57
CA ASP A 55 -1.18 -3.66 1.31
C ASP A 55 -1.50 -2.31 0.66
N CYS A 56 -2.18 -1.44 1.37
CA CYS A 56 -2.54 -0.12 0.85
C CYS A 56 -1.33 0.75 0.51
N HIS A 57 -0.25 0.67 1.31
CA HIS A 57 0.99 1.38 1.02
C HIS A 57 1.63 0.87 -0.28
N CYS A 58 1.69 -0.45 -0.49
CA CYS A 58 2.23 -1.06 -1.69
C CYS A 58 1.38 -0.75 -2.93
N MET A 59 0.05 -0.78 -2.83
CA MET A 59 -0.83 -0.42 -3.96
C MET A 59 -0.66 1.06 -4.35
N GLY A 60 -0.61 1.96 -3.39
CA GLY A 60 -0.30 3.37 -3.61
C GLY A 60 1.07 3.58 -4.27
N THR A 61 2.09 2.83 -3.82
CA THR A 61 3.44 2.84 -4.38
C THR A 61 3.47 2.34 -5.82
N ALA A 62 2.79 1.23 -6.11
CA ALA A 62 2.70 0.66 -7.46
C ALA A 62 2.06 1.66 -8.44
N MET A 63 0.96 2.28 -8.02
CA MET A 63 0.25 3.28 -8.82
C MET A 63 1.13 4.50 -9.08
N ALA A 64 1.75 5.08 -8.05
CA ALA A 64 2.65 6.22 -8.18
C ALA A 64 3.84 5.92 -9.10
N TYR A 65 4.42 4.73 -8.97
CA TYR A 65 5.53 4.30 -9.83
C TYR A 65 5.13 4.19 -11.29
N ALA A 66 3.95 3.63 -11.60
CA ALA A 66 3.49 3.49 -12.98
C ALA A 66 3.35 4.84 -13.69
N TYR A 67 2.74 5.83 -13.04
CA TYR A 67 2.66 7.20 -13.58
C TYR A 67 4.03 7.86 -13.71
N LYS A 68 4.89 7.71 -12.70
CA LYS A 68 6.25 8.24 -12.72
C LYS A 68 7.08 7.66 -13.86
N LYS A 69 6.97 6.35 -14.12
CA LYS A 69 7.67 5.67 -15.21
C LYS A 69 7.33 6.24 -16.59
N GLU A 70 6.14 6.76 -16.74
CA GLU A 70 5.63 7.41 -17.95
C GLU A 70 5.78 8.95 -17.93
N ASN A 71 6.51 9.50 -16.95
CA ASN A 71 6.66 10.95 -16.73
C ASN A 71 5.32 11.70 -16.66
N ARG A 72 4.32 11.11 -16.01
CA ARG A 72 2.96 11.63 -15.90
C ARG A 72 2.57 11.98 -14.47
N SER A 73 1.72 12.97 -14.31
CA SER A 73 1.10 13.30 -13.02
C SER A 73 0.14 12.18 -12.57
N LEU A 74 0.04 11.97 -11.26
CA LEU A 74 -0.97 11.07 -10.68
C LEU A 74 -2.38 11.46 -11.16
N ASN A 75 -3.19 10.46 -11.46
CA ASN A 75 -4.57 10.60 -11.96
C ASN A 75 -4.70 11.30 -13.32
N SER A 76 -3.60 11.46 -14.09
CA SER A 76 -3.67 11.89 -15.49
C SER A 76 -4.20 10.75 -16.37
N PHE A 77 -4.75 11.09 -17.54
CA PHE A 77 -5.22 10.10 -18.51
C PHE A 77 -4.04 9.44 -19.26
N PRO A 78 -4.07 8.11 -19.50
CA PRO A 78 -5.04 7.12 -19.01
C PRO A 78 -4.91 6.87 -17.50
N GLU A 79 -6.06 6.66 -16.84
CA GLU A 79 -6.08 6.30 -15.43
C GLU A 79 -5.77 4.82 -15.24
N TYR A 80 -4.97 4.51 -14.22
CA TYR A 80 -4.62 3.16 -13.83
C TYR A 80 -5.17 2.80 -12.46
N ARG A 81 -5.65 1.55 -12.31
CA ARG A 81 -5.95 0.97 -11.00
C ARG A 81 -5.17 -0.32 -10.81
N TYR A 82 -4.68 -0.51 -9.61
CA TYR A 82 -3.95 -1.71 -9.20
C TYR A 82 -4.72 -2.43 -8.10
N ALA A 83 -4.67 -3.75 -8.15
CA ALA A 83 -5.18 -4.63 -7.10
C ALA A 83 -4.07 -5.57 -6.64
N THR A 84 -4.16 -5.99 -5.40
CA THR A 84 -3.23 -6.95 -4.80
C THR A 84 -3.52 -8.35 -5.34
N GLY A 85 -2.54 -8.94 -5.99
CA GLY A 85 -2.63 -10.34 -6.43
C GLY A 85 -2.11 -11.29 -5.36
N THR A 86 -0.99 -10.93 -4.70
CA THR A 86 -0.41 -11.72 -3.63
C THR A 86 0.25 -10.78 -2.62
N ILE A 87 0.09 -11.10 -1.34
CA ILE A 87 0.82 -10.49 -0.25
C ILE A 87 1.35 -11.58 0.67
N THR A 88 2.67 -11.59 0.87
CA THR A 88 3.35 -12.48 1.81
C THR A 88 3.95 -11.62 2.93
N VAL A 89 3.46 -11.78 4.14
CA VAL A 89 3.89 -11.00 5.30
C VAL A 89 4.69 -11.87 6.24
N LYS A 90 5.91 -11.44 6.54
CA LYS A 90 6.78 -12.06 7.54
C LYS A 90 6.86 -11.19 8.77
N TYR A 91 6.24 -11.63 9.86
CA TYR A 91 6.33 -10.99 11.18
C TYR A 91 7.63 -11.42 11.84
N ILE A 92 8.60 -10.51 11.93
CA ILE A 92 9.97 -10.77 12.43
C ILE A 92 10.00 -10.62 13.95
N ALA A 93 9.28 -9.62 14.45
CA ALA A 93 9.16 -9.32 15.88
C ALA A 93 7.78 -8.70 16.17
N PRO A 94 7.30 -8.77 17.44
CA PRO A 94 6.11 -8.04 17.84
C PRO A 94 6.25 -6.55 17.52
N THR A 95 5.24 -5.96 16.87
CA THR A 95 5.21 -4.53 16.58
C THR A 95 4.43 -3.81 17.66
N PRO A 96 5.04 -2.93 18.46
CA PRO A 96 4.31 -2.13 19.45
C PRO A 96 3.20 -1.30 18.81
N ASN A 97 2.08 -1.12 19.53
CA ASN A 97 0.94 -0.31 19.07
C ASN A 97 1.23 1.20 19.18
N LYS A 98 2.22 1.66 18.45
CA LYS A 98 2.68 3.06 18.37
C LYS A 98 3.07 3.43 16.96
N LYS A 99 3.53 4.67 16.75
CA LYS A 99 3.98 5.16 15.46
C LYS A 99 4.87 4.17 14.73
N VAL A 100 4.56 3.89 13.47
CA VAL A 100 5.36 3.06 12.56
C VAL A 100 5.70 3.82 11.29
N LYS A 101 6.81 3.43 10.67
CA LYS A 101 7.21 3.87 9.34
C LYS A 101 7.18 2.66 8.41
N LEU A 102 6.60 2.84 7.21
CA LEU A 102 6.68 1.87 6.13
C LEU A 102 7.59 2.42 5.03
N SER A 103 8.34 1.52 4.40
CA SER A 103 9.17 1.80 3.24
C SER A 103 8.92 0.72 2.21
N ALA A 104 8.46 1.11 1.02
CA ALA A 104 8.17 0.19 -0.09
C ALA A 104 9.03 0.50 -1.31
N LYS A 105 9.67 -0.54 -1.84
CA LYS A 105 10.54 -0.49 -3.02
C LYS A 105 9.98 -1.33 -4.15
N ILE A 106 10.12 -0.85 -5.38
CA ILE A 106 9.86 -1.62 -6.58
C ILE A 106 11.04 -2.57 -6.81
N ILE A 107 10.75 -3.87 -6.92
CA ILE A 107 11.74 -4.91 -7.22
C ILE A 107 11.77 -5.19 -8.73
N SER A 108 10.59 -5.34 -9.34
CA SER A 108 10.47 -5.49 -10.78
C SER A 108 9.14 -4.91 -11.28
N TYR A 109 9.13 -4.53 -12.54
CA TYR A 109 8.01 -3.87 -13.19
C TYR A 109 7.77 -4.47 -14.57
N SER A 110 6.52 -4.73 -14.88
CA SER A 110 6.01 -4.93 -16.22
C SER A 110 4.72 -4.11 -16.41
N GLU A 111 4.21 -4.01 -17.62
CA GLU A 111 2.99 -3.26 -17.89
C GLU A 111 1.80 -3.69 -17.00
N LYS A 112 1.68 -5.01 -16.76
CA LYS A 112 0.55 -5.59 -16.03
C LYS A 112 0.83 -5.89 -14.56
N LYS A 113 2.11 -5.97 -14.15
CA LYS A 113 2.50 -6.57 -12.89
C LYS A 113 3.69 -5.85 -12.27
N ILE A 114 3.59 -5.55 -10.99
CA ILE A 114 4.66 -4.90 -10.21
C ILE A 114 4.93 -5.76 -8.98
N PHE A 115 6.21 -6.07 -8.75
CA PHE A 115 6.69 -6.72 -7.53
C PHE A 115 7.28 -5.66 -6.61
N LEU A 116 6.84 -5.68 -5.36
CA LEU A 116 7.29 -4.76 -4.33
C LEU A 116 7.81 -5.52 -3.12
N LYS A 117 8.76 -4.90 -2.44
CA LYS A 117 9.17 -5.29 -1.09
C LYS A 117 8.87 -4.12 -0.15
N CYS A 118 8.22 -4.43 0.96
CA CYS A 118 7.87 -3.44 1.97
C CYS A 118 8.42 -3.86 3.34
N ASN A 119 9.01 -2.92 4.06
CA ASN A 119 9.38 -3.08 5.46
C ASN A 119 8.53 -2.16 6.32
N LEU A 120 8.11 -2.67 7.47
CA LEU A 120 7.52 -1.90 8.54
C LEU A 120 8.53 -1.78 9.67
N ILE A 121 8.74 -0.55 10.11
CA ILE A 121 9.79 -0.15 11.06
C ILE A 121 9.12 0.47 12.28
N SER A 122 9.44 -0.06 13.44
CA SER A 122 9.08 0.48 14.75
C SER A 122 10.33 0.62 15.59
N ASP A 123 10.52 1.76 16.28
CA ASP A 123 11.71 2.04 17.10
C ASP A 123 13.05 1.77 16.37
N ASN A 124 13.13 2.20 15.12
CA ASN A 124 14.30 2.01 14.25
C ASN A 124 14.66 0.54 13.94
N LYS A 125 13.74 -0.40 14.22
CA LYS A 125 13.88 -1.82 13.91
C LYS A 125 12.84 -2.27 12.91
N ILE A 126 13.24 -3.10 11.94
CA ILE A 126 12.30 -3.77 11.06
C ILE A 126 11.59 -4.86 11.87
N THR A 127 10.30 -4.69 12.10
CA THR A 127 9.47 -5.68 12.80
C THR A 127 8.69 -6.56 11.84
N VAL A 128 8.44 -6.06 10.62
CA VAL A 128 7.75 -6.82 9.57
C VAL A 128 8.39 -6.56 8.22
N SER A 129 8.51 -7.60 7.40
CA SER A 129 8.90 -7.52 5.99
C SER A 129 7.83 -8.21 5.15
N ALA A 130 7.50 -7.63 4.00
CA ALA A 130 6.50 -8.20 3.10
C ALA A 130 6.94 -8.13 1.64
N GLU A 131 6.47 -9.11 0.86
CA GLU A 131 6.55 -9.14 -0.58
C GLU A 131 5.13 -9.04 -1.15
N VAL A 132 4.94 -8.15 -2.11
CA VAL A 132 3.63 -7.84 -2.66
C VAL A 132 3.68 -7.86 -4.17
N VAL A 133 2.66 -8.47 -4.76
CA VAL A 133 2.45 -8.47 -6.21
C VAL A 133 1.21 -7.66 -6.51
N ALA A 134 1.39 -6.53 -7.19
CA ALA A 134 0.33 -5.66 -7.67
C ALA A 134 0.04 -5.94 -9.15
N PHE A 135 -1.24 -6.08 -9.50
CA PHE A 135 -1.69 -6.20 -10.89
C PHE A 135 -2.42 -4.93 -11.34
N ARG A 136 -2.12 -4.46 -12.55
CA ARG A 136 -2.94 -3.44 -13.20
C ARG A 136 -4.25 -4.08 -13.65
N VAL A 137 -5.33 -3.73 -12.97
CA VAL A 137 -6.68 -4.27 -13.22
C VAL A 137 -7.53 -3.34 -14.07
N TYR A 138 -7.14 -2.08 -14.19
CA TYR A 138 -7.84 -1.09 -14.99
C TYR A 138 -6.86 -0.14 -15.68
N ASP A 139 -7.16 0.18 -16.94
CA ASP A 139 -6.48 1.14 -17.79
C ASP A 139 -7.52 1.84 -18.65
N SER A 140 -7.82 3.11 -18.37
CA SER A 140 -8.87 3.86 -19.08
C SER A 140 -8.53 4.15 -20.55
N GLY A 141 -7.27 3.99 -20.96
CA GLY A 141 -6.83 4.11 -22.36
C GLY A 141 -7.09 2.86 -23.19
N LYS A 142 -7.41 1.74 -22.55
CA LYS A 142 -7.74 0.47 -23.20
C LYS A 142 -9.22 0.18 -22.97
N LYS A 143 -9.95 -0.28 -23.99
CA LYS A 143 -11.29 -0.85 -23.82
C LYS A 143 -11.19 -2.20 -23.08
N THR A 144 -10.80 -2.18 -21.82
CA THR A 144 -10.79 -3.36 -20.97
C THR A 144 -12.14 -3.45 -20.26
N LYS A 145 -12.87 -4.55 -20.47
CA LYS A 145 -13.96 -4.92 -19.57
C LYS A 145 -13.38 -4.95 -18.16
N GLU A 146 -14.02 -4.27 -17.20
CA GLU A 146 -13.66 -4.37 -15.79
C GLU A 146 -13.69 -5.87 -15.43
N THR A 147 -12.53 -6.41 -15.06
CA THR A 147 -12.37 -7.84 -14.77
C THR A 147 -12.93 -8.19 -13.37
N PHE A 148 -13.40 -7.20 -12.64
CA PHE A 148 -14.10 -7.35 -11.36
C PHE A 148 -15.52 -6.79 -11.46
N ALA A 149 -16.37 -7.48 -12.20
CA ALA A 149 -17.80 -7.44 -11.92
C ALA A 149 -18.03 -8.44 -10.76
N LEU A 150 -18.19 -7.91 -9.56
CA LEU A 150 -18.76 -8.66 -8.43
C LEU A 150 -20.26 -8.80 -8.67
#